data_34e1dfc63651877284ca49b45baaffd6
#
_entry.id   34e1dfc63651877284ca49b45baaffd6
#
_cell.length_a   1.000
_cell.length_b   1.000
_cell.length_c   1.000
_cell.angle_alpha   90.00
_cell.angle_beta   90.00
_cell.angle_gamma   90.00
#
_symmetry.space_group_name_H-M   'P 1'
#
loop_
_entity.id
_entity.type
_entity.pdbx_description
1 polymer ?
#
loop_
_entity_poly.entity_id
_entity_poly.type
_entity_poly.pdbx_seq_one_letter_code
_entity_poly.pdbx_strand_id
1 'polypeptide(L)'
;MKPHCDCLILGSGISGMTLTMLFASAGFQVTTLEKSVSPGGAMQRFRRQGIPLDTGFHFTGGMTDCFGDMLDLLGIRDSIEAVPTSLTVQFTESGNRYELPAGISALEQSLCERFPDNAASLHRYFQAEREVFDNTPLFHLRSGGAFAEGLPDLKWDHITLGAFLDELQIHGELRGLLCGMCSCHGTPPGEIPFSSHARIDYGLSNDLVRLRNGGEALVSAFLHKTEELDIDFRTNTTVRKFGEAGSDRKIHSAELSDGTEIEFEHLIFTQHPREILHLLPSAGNAFRSRVEEFSDTCGFFTAYALIDDDAEDFQEGLFSCLTTSDLDAVLLGTDPKARTTGYLFSTERRNDGTPCRTVTAFQSVFPAETAAWNDTVTGKRPLEYQEYKARKAAEIEEQLLRFKPGLRGKMHSLASASMLTFRDWLSGFGAAYGIRQKMDQHNLFGRLPVRNFYTASQSSILPGAAGSMLTSLVLFRQLAGEEIYRKFITARLESGK
;
A
#
# COMPACT_ATOMS: atom_id res chain seq x y z
N MET A 1 34.60 -15.46 -12.84
CA MET A 1 33.33 -16.16 -12.57
C MET A 1 32.22 -15.13 -12.73
N LYS A 2 31.06 -15.53 -13.27
CA LYS A 2 29.90 -14.64 -13.29
C LYS A 2 29.43 -14.43 -11.86
N PRO A 3 28.92 -13.24 -11.49
CA PRO A 3 28.28 -13.04 -10.21
C PRO A 3 27.13 -14.05 -10.05
N HIS A 4 27.00 -14.63 -8.85
CA HIS A 4 25.94 -15.58 -8.52
C HIS A 4 25.21 -15.13 -7.26
N CYS A 5 23.91 -15.37 -7.17
CA CYS A 5 23.11 -15.18 -5.96
C CYS A 5 22.07 -16.31 -5.81
N ASP A 6 21.64 -16.58 -4.57
CA ASP A 6 20.54 -17.51 -4.32
C ASP A 6 19.21 -16.89 -4.78
N CYS A 7 19.02 -15.60 -4.49
CA CYS A 7 17.80 -14.87 -4.81
C CYS A 7 18.11 -13.58 -5.59
N LEU A 8 17.57 -13.48 -6.81
CA LEU A 8 17.53 -12.24 -7.58
C LEU A 8 16.15 -11.60 -7.42
N ILE A 9 16.10 -10.44 -6.77
CA ILE A 9 14.84 -9.71 -6.44
C ILE A 9 14.70 -8.49 -7.35
N LEU A 10 13.56 -8.39 -8.05
CA LEU A 10 13.26 -7.30 -8.98
C LEU A 10 12.30 -6.29 -8.35
N GLY A 11 12.83 -5.12 -8.03
CA GLY A 11 12.15 -4.00 -7.38
C GLY A 11 12.50 -3.87 -5.90
N SER A 12 12.66 -2.61 -5.43
CA SER A 12 12.95 -2.24 -4.05
C SER A 12 11.79 -1.49 -3.37
N GLY A 13 10.55 -1.71 -3.81
CA GLY A 13 9.36 -1.33 -3.03
C GLY A 13 9.28 -2.13 -1.72
N ILE A 14 8.25 -1.88 -0.90
CA ILE A 14 8.14 -2.51 0.43
C ILE A 14 8.25 -4.04 0.38
N SER A 15 7.68 -4.72 -0.62
CA SER A 15 7.81 -6.18 -0.78
C SER A 15 9.25 -6.59 -1.07
N GLY A 16 9.92 -5.90 -2.01
CA GLY A 16 11.31 -6.21 -2.36
C GLY A 16 12.27 -5.96 -1.21
N MET A 17 12.14 -4.84 -0.52
CA MET A 17 12.93 -4.54 0.69
C MET A 17 12.74 -5.60 1.77
N THR A 18 11.49 -6.00 2.03
CA THR A 18 11.16 -7.03 3.02
C THR A 18 11.78 -8.38 2.66
N LEU A 19 11.61 -8.84 1.40
CA LEU A 19 12.20 -10.11 0.94
C LEU A 19 13.72 -10.08 1.01
N THR A 20 14.33 -8.98 0.58
CA THR A 20 15.78 -8.79 0.65
C THR A 20 16.30 -8.97 2.07
N MET A 21 15.70 -8.29 3.05
CA MET A 21 16.09 -8.40 4.44
C MET A 21 15.82 -9.79 5.04
N LEU A 22 14.68 -10.42 4.74
CA LEU A 22 14.36 -11.75 5.23
C LEU A 22 15.35 -12.79 4.73
N PHE A 23 15.60 -12.85 3.42
CA PHE A 23 16.54 -13.83 2.85
C PHE A 23 17.98 -13.58 3.30
N ALA A 24 18.47 -12.35 3.23
CA ALA A 24 19.84 -12.04 3.65
C ALA A 24 20.06 -12.32 5.15
N SER A 25 19.10 -11.94 6.00
CA SER A 25 19.18 -12.26 7.45
C SER A 25 19.12 -13.76 7.76
N ALA A 26 18.58 -14.57 6.85
CA ALA A 26 18.56 -16.03 6.95
C ALA A 26 19.81 -16.69 6.33
N GLY A 27 20.77 -15.90 5.81
CA GLY A 27 22.05 -16.37 5.27
C GLY A 27 22.07 -16.66 3.79
N PHE A 28 21.04 -16.27 3.03
CA PHE A 28 21.02 -16.38 1.57
C PHE A 28 21.83 -15.25 0.92
N GLN A 29 22.49 -15.55 -0.20
CA GLN A 29 23.09 -14.51 -1.05
C GLN A 29 22.00 -13.84 -1.89
N VAL A 30 21.78 -12.54 -1.68
CA VAL A 30 20.71 -11.79 -2.32
C VAL A 30 21.29 -10.68 -3.19
N THR A 31 20.79 -10.59 -4.42
CA THR A 31 20.97 -9.42 -5.27
C THR A 31 19.61 -8.76 -5.50
N THR A 32 19.49 -7.46 -5.21
CA THR A 32 18.25 -6.70 -5.44
C THR A 32 18.49 -5.63 -6.49
N LEU A 33 17.64 -5.61 -7.51
CA LEU A 33 17.69 -4.65 -8.61
C LEU A 33 16.55 -3.64 -8.50
N GLU A 34 16.89 -2.36 -8.59
CA GLU A 34 15.95 -1.25 -8.65
C GLU A 34 16.15 -0.45 -9.94
N LYS A 35 15.06 -0.25 -10.70
CA LYS A 35 15.09 0.50 -11.97
C LYS A 35 15.36 1.99 -11.77
N SER A 36 14.93 2.53 -10.64
CA SER A 36 15.05 3.94 -10.29
C SER A 36 16.40 4.24 -9.65
N VAL A 37 16.81 5.50 -9.69
CA VAL A 37 17.99 5.98 -8.94
C VAL A 37 17.77 5.88 -7.43
N SER A 38 16.52 6.11 -6.99
CA SER A 38 16.15 6.06 -5.58
C SER A 38 15.33 4.80 -5.27
N PRO A 39 15.68 4.03 -4.22
CA PRO A 39 14.93 2.86 -3.78
C PRO A 39 13.64 3.25 -3.04
N GLY A 40 12.78 2.26 -2.80
CA GLY A 40 11.63 2.37 -1.91
C GLY A 40 10.27 2.36 -2.57
N GLY A 41 10.16 2.49 -3.90
CA GLY A 41 8.87 2.52 -4.58
C GLY A 41 7.94 3.60 -3.97
N ALA A 42 6.74 3.22 -3.55
CA ALA A 42 5.78 4.14 -2.92
C ALA A 42 6.22 4.68 -1.55
N MET A 43 7.23 4.07 -0.91
CA MET A 43 7.82 4.55 0.35
C MET A 43 8.73 5.76 0.17
N GLN A 44 9.13 6.08 -1.07
CA GLN A 44 10.00 7.22 -1.35
C GLN A 44 9.37 8.54 -0.93
N ARG A 45 10.22 9.51 -0.64
CA ARG A 45 9.83 10.92 -0.53
C ARG A 45 10.60 11.75 -1.57
N PHE A 46 9.96 12.78 -2.06
CA PHE A 46 10.62 13.80 -2.88
C PHE A 46 10.61 15.15 -2.16
N ARG A 47 11.45 16.08 -2.61
CA ARG A 47 11.55 17.38 -1.94
C ARG A 47 11.12 18.51 -2.87
N ARG A 48 10.39 19.48 -2.29
CA ARG A 48 10.10 20.78 -2.92
C ARG A 48 10.41 21.89 -1.93
N GLN A 49 11.20 22.85 -2.33
CA GLN A 49 11.64 23.97 -1.47
C GLN A 49 12.24 23.47 -0.13
N GLY A 50 13.00 22.37 -0.17
CA GLY A 50 13.57 21.73 1.02
C GLY A 50 12.59 20.95 1.89
N ILE A 51 11.30 20.92 1.56
CA ILE A 51 10.25 20.22 2.31
C ILE A 51 10.12 18.79 1.77
N PRO A 52 10.21 17.75 2.62
CA PRO A 52 9.98 16.37 2.20
C PRO A 52 8.48 16.08 2.06
N LEU A 53 8.10 15.40 0.97
CA LEU A 53 6.73 15.11 0.60
C LEU A 53 6.59 13.61 0.27
N ASP A 54 5.58 12.94 0.82
CA ASP A 54 5.33 11.51 0.60
C ASP A 54 4.82 11.25 -0.82
N THR A 55 5.33 10.20 -1.47
CA THR A 55 4.85 9.82 -2.81
C THR A 55 3.57 8.99 -2.77
N GLY A 56 3.50 7.97 -1.92
CA GLY A 56 2.35 7.07 -1.87
C GLY A 56 2.12 6.38 -0.53
N PHE A 57 3.01 6.55 0.44
CA PHE A 57 2.85 6.03 1.80
C PHE A 57 2.61 7.19 2.76
N HIS A 58 1.41 7.30 3.29
CA HIS A 58 0.99 8.43 4.11
C HIS A 58 0.75 8.05 5.57
N PHE A 59 0.21 6.85 5.82
CA PHE A 59 -0.10 6.30 7.14
C PHE A 59 -0.20 4.78 7.05
N THR A 60 -0.24 4.13 8.22
CA THR A 60 -0.45 2.69 8.37
C THR A 60 -1.18 2.40 9.67
N GLY A 61 -1.54 1.15 9.89
CA GLY A 61 -1.99 0.61 11.16
C GLY A 61 -1.19 -0.64 11.51
N GLY A 62 -1.55 -1.30 12.62
CA GLY A 62 -0.95 -2.57 13.02
C GLY A 62 0.44 -2.44 13.67
N MET A 63 0.80 -1.26 14.20
CA MET A 63 2.06 -1.06 14.94
C MET A 63 2.11 -1.87 16.23
N THR A 64 0.96 -2.17 16.80
CA THR A 64 0.83 -2.98 18.02
C THR A 64 0.67 -4.47 17.72
N ASP A 65 0.56 -4.83 16.44
CA ASP A 65 0.39 -6.21 15.97
C ASP A 65 1.28 -6.52 14.74
N CYS A 66 0.72 -6.99 13.64
CA CYS A 66 1.45 -7.58 12.52
C CYS A 66 2.50 -6.65 11.87
N PHE A 67 2.23 -5.34 11.74
CA PHE A 67 3.21 -4.43 11.15
C PHE A 67 4.42 -4.27 12.07
N GLY A 68 4.16 -4.06 13.39
CA GLY A 68 5.20 -3.99 14.39
C GLY A 68 6.02 -5.27 14.49
N ASP A 69 5.37 -6.42 14.49
CA ASP A 69 6.03 -7.73 14.51
C ASP A 69 6.93 -7.94 13.27
N MET A 70 6.49 -7.49 12.10
CA MET A 70 7.32 -7.51 10.89
C MET A 70 8.56 -6.61 11.00
N LEU A 71 8.43 -5.41 11.61
CA LEU A 71 9.59 -4.54 11.85
C LEU A 71 10.60 -5.20 12.80
N ASP A 72 10.13 -5.93 13.83
CA ASP A 72 10.96 -6.72 14.74
C ASP A 72 11.66 -7.88 14.00
N LEU A 73 10.92 -8.63 13.18
CA LEU A 73 11.49 -9.70 12.34
C LEU A 73 12.64 -9.21 11.46
N LEU A 74 12.47 -8.01 10.88
CA LEU A 74 13.46 -7.39 10.03
C LEU A 74 14.60 -6.73 10.84
N GLY A 75 14.46 -6.59 12.15
CA GLY A 75 15.43 -5.95 13.04
C GLY A 75 15.56 -4.44 12.77
N ILE A 76 14.47 -3.77 12.43
CA ILE A 76 14.43 -2.33 12.15
C ILE A 76 13.43 -1.56 13.02
N ARG A 77 12.78 -2.23 13.99
CA ARG A 77 11.76 -1.63 14.85
C ARG A 77 12.23 -0.35 15.54
N ASP A 78 13.44 -0.37 16.11
CA ASP A 78 14.01 0.74 16.87
C ASP A 78 14.32 1.98 15.98
N SER A 79 14.40 1.79 14.67
CA SER A 79 14.63 2.88 13.70
C SER A 79 13.32 3.54 13.26
N ILE A 80 12.16 3.04 13.68
CA ILE A 80 10.85 3.48 13.19
C ILE A 80 10.05 4.09 14.35
N GLU A 81 9.83 5.40 14.28
CA GLU A 81 8.99 6.13 15.23
C GLU A 81 7.58 6.29 14.66
N ALA A 82 6.59 5.71 15.35
CA ALA A 82 5.17 5.86 15.01
C ALA A 82 4.57 7.07 15.73
N VAL A 83 3.80 7.86 14.99
CA VAL A 83 3.07 9.03 15.50
C VAL A 83 1.58 8.76 15.37
N PRO A 84 0.83 8.66 16.50
CA PRO A 84 -0.62 8.48 16.45
C PRO A 84 -1.30 9.54 15.59
N THR A 85 -2.27 9.13 14.80
CA THR A 85 -2.93 9.97 13.80
C THR A 85 -4.44 9.94 14.02
N SER A 86 -5.06 11.10 14.27
CA SER A 86 -6.52 11.23 14.38
C SER A 86 -7.18 11.07 13.01
N LEU A 87 -8.40 10.55 12.99
CA LEU A 87 -9.23 10.45 11.80
C LEU A 87 -10.54 11.21 11.98
N THR A 88 -10.79 12.14 11.08
CA THR A 88 -12.08 12.83 10.98
C THR A 88 -12.67 12.59 9.61
N VAL A 89 -13.95 12.20 9.56
CA VAL A 89 -14.70 12.00 8.30
C VAL A 89 -15.77 13.09 8.18
N GLN A 90 -15.81 13.74 7.04
CA GLN A 90 -16.75 14.81 6.70
C GLN A 90 -17.61 14.38 5.49
N PHE A 91 -18.93 14.33 5.65
CA PHE A 91 -19.84 14.20 4.51
C PHE A 91 -20.14 15.58 3.94
N THR A 92 -19.95 15.72 2.63
CA THR A 92 -20.04 17.05 2.00
C THR A 92 -21.47 17.51 1.73
N GLU A 93 -22.41 16.59 1.57
CA GLU A 93 -23.83 16.91 1.30
C GLU A 93 -24.58 17.28 2.58
N SER A 94 -24.49 16.46 3.60
CA SER A 94 -25.17 16.70 4.88
C SER A 94 -24.47 17.74 5.76
N GLY A 95 -23.14 17.90 5.57
CA GLY A 95 -22.30 18.67 6.46
C GLY A 95 -21.93 17.94 7.75
N ASN A 96 -22.36 16.70 7.94
CA ASN A 96 -22.08 15.93 9.15
C ASN A 96 -20.59 15.56 9.25
N ARG A 97 -20.07 15.70 10.46
CA ARG A 97 -18.68 15.42 10.81
C ARG A 97 -18.59 14.37 11.90
N TYR A 98 -17.70 13.40 11.70
CA TYR A 98 -17.45 12.29 12.61
C TYR A 98 -15.97 12.23 12.96
N GLU A 99 -15.66 12.37 14.24
CA GLU A 99 -14.33 12.10 14.78
C GLU A 99 -14.30 10.63 15.20
N LEU A 100 -13.47 9.83 14.53
CA LEU A 100 -13.40 8.40 14.76
C LEU A 100 -12.24 8.11 15.72
N PRO A 101 -12.52 7.58 16.91
CA PRO A 101 -11.49 7.24 17.88
C PRO A 101 -10.67 6.04 17.40
N ALA A 102 -9.37 6.00 17.74
CA ALA A 102 -8.56 4.84 17.57
C ALA A 102 -8.94 3.73 18.56
N GLY A 103 -8.84 2.48 18.13
CA GLY A 103 -9.23 1.30 18.91
C GLY A 103 -10.62 0.79 18.56
N ILE A 104 -10.68 -0.49 18.15
CA ILE A 104 -11.92 -1.14 17.66
C ILE A 104 -13.09 -1.02 18.66
N SER A 105 -12.81 -1.19 19.95
CA SER A 105 -13.87 -1.09 20.97
C SER A 105 -14.35 0.34 21.19
N ALA A 106 -13.46 1.32 21.13
CA ALA A 106 -13.80 2.72 21.24
C ALA A 106 -14.58 3.20 19.99
N LEU A 107 -14.18 2.73 18.81
CA LEU A 107 -14.88 3.01 17.55
C LEU A 107 -16.29 2.44 17.56
N GLU A 108 -16.45 1.15 17.95
CA GLU A 108 -17.75 0.51 18.09
C GLU A 108 -18.67 1.28 19.03
N GLN A 109 -18.17 1.63 20.23
CA GLN A 109 -18.94 2.42 21.20
C GLN A 109 -19.37 3.78 20.61
N SER A 110 -18.44 4.52 20.02
CA SER A 110 -18.72 5.84 19.43
C SER A 110 -19.77 5.77 18.32
N LEU A 111 -19.72 4.74 17.47
CA LEU A 111 -20.71 4.54 16.40
C LEU A 111 -22.06 4.09 16.95
N CYS A 112 -22.12 3.24 17.99
CA CYS A 112 -23.37 2.87 18.65
C CYS A 112 -24.06 4.07 19.32
N GLU A 113 -23.30 4.97 19.91
CA GLU A 113 -23.84 6.22 20.50
C GLU A 113 -24.40 7.17 19.43
N ARG A 114 -23.77 7.23 18.26
CA ARG A 114 -24.18 8.09 17.13
C ARG A 114 -25.35 7.51 16.33
N PHE A 115 -25.42 6.17 16.24
CA PHE A 115 -26.41 5.43 15.47
C PHE A 115 -27.13 4.38 16.34
N PRO A 116 -27.90 4.81 17.38
CA PRO A 116 -28.47 3.91 18.36
C PRO A 116 -29.44 2.87 17.75
N ASP A 117 -30.13 3.21 16.66
CA ASP A 117 -31.02 2.29 15.95
C ASP A 117 -30.26 1.16 15.25
N ASN A 118 -28.97 1.35 14.98
CA ASN A 118 -28.09 0.36 14.36
C ASN A 118 -27.19 -0.38 15.36
N ALA A 119 -27.31 -0.15 16.68
CA ALA A 119 -26.37 -0.68 17.67
C ALA A 119 -26.21 -2.22 17.59
N ALA A 120 -27.31 -2.96 17.44
CA ALA A 120 -27.26 -4.42 17.29
C ALA A 120 -26.54 -4.86 16.02
N SER A 121 -26.71 -4.15 14.91
CA SER A 121 -26.01 -4.40 13.64
C SER A 121 -24.52 -4.06 13.75
N LEU A 122 -24.17 -2.99 14.42
CA LEU A 122 -22.78 -2.59 14.70
C LEU A 122 -22.07 -3.64 15.56
N HIS A 123 -22.70 -4.13 16.63
CA HIS A 123 -22.12 -5.22 17.44
C HIS A 123 -21.83 -6.47 16.60
N ARG A 124 -22.74 -6.85 15.68
CA ARG A 124 -22.51 -7.98 14.78
C ARG A 124 -21.37 -7.70 13.77
N TYR A 125 -21.28 -6.49 13.24
CA TYR A 125 -20.21 -6.08 12.35
C TYR A 125 -18.84 -6.19 13.03
N PHE A 126 -18.66 -5.53 14.17
CA PHE A 126 -17.40 -5.55 14.89
C PHE A 126 -17.04 -6.92 15.49
N GLN A 127 -18.04 -7.73 15.84
CA GLN A 127 -17.81 -9.12 16.22
C GLN A 127 -17.24 -9.93 15.06
N ALA A 128 -17.79 -9.77 13.86
CA ALA A 128 -17.30 -10.45 12.66
C ALA A 128 -15.87 -10.01 12.31
N GLU A 129 -15.56 -8.73 12.46
CA GLU A 129 -14.24 -8.17 12.22
C GLU A 129 -13.20 -8.74 13.21
N ARG A 130 -13.53 -8.81 14.50
CA ARG A 130 -12.69 -9.48 15.51
C ARG A 130 -12.50 -10.97 15.20
N GLU A 131 -13.56 -11.67 14.77
CA GLU A 131 -13.48 -13.08 14.36
C GLU A 131 -12.49 -13.27 13.22
N VAL A 132 -12.46 -12.37 12.23
CA VAL A 132 -11.48 -12.40 11.14
C VAL A 132 -10.07 -12.14 11.66
N PHE A 133 -9.89 -11.13 12.50
CA PHE A 133 -8.60 -10.77 13.07
C PHE A 133 -8.03 -11.94 13.88
N ASP A 134 -8.81 -12.48 14.82
CA ASP A 134 -8.40 -13.57 15.72
C ASP A 134 -8.06 -14.86 14.95
N ASN A 135 -8.73 -15.10 13.82
CA ASN A 135 -8.49 -16.27 12.95
C ASN A 135 -7.53 -15.98 11.79
N THR A 136 -6.81 -14.85 11.79
CA THR A 136 -5.76 -14.58 10.81
C THR A 136 -4.36 -14.80 11.44
N PRO A 137 -3.75 -15.99 11.27
CA PRO A 137 -2.51 -16.35 11.98
C PRO A 137 -1.38 -15.34 11.76
N LEU A 138 -1.28 -14.75 10.57
CA LEU A 138 -0.25 -13.75 10.23
C LEU A 138 -0.36 -12.46 11.05
N PHE A 139 -1.46 -12.24 11.77
CA PHE A 139 -1.60 -11.10 12.69
C PHE A 139 -1.14 -11.43 14.12
N HIS A 140 -0.79 -12.69 14.39
CA HIS A 140 -0.40 -13.22 15.69
C HIS A 140 0.97 -13.90 15.63
N LEU A 141 1.96 -13.27 14.97
CA LEU A 141 3.26 -13.88 14.72
C LEU A 141 3.96 -14.33 16.01
N ARG A 142 3.91 -13.53 17.07
CA ARG A 142 4.50 -13.85 18.39
C ARG A 142 3.76 -14.94 19.15
N SER A 143 2.47 -15.11 18.89
CA SER A 143 1.62 -16.10 19.57
C SER A 143 1.53 -17.43 18.83
N GLY A 144 2.52 -17.73 17.99
CA GLY A 144 2.59 -18.98 17.23
C GLY A 144 1.95 -18.92 15.84
N GLY A 145 1.30 -17.83 15.47
CA GLY A 145 0.68 -17.67 14.16
C GLY A 145 1.67 -17.73 13.00
N ALA A 146 2.92 -17.34 13.24
CA ALA A 146 4.01 -17.50 12.28
C ALA A 146 4.19 -18.94 11.78
N PHE A 147 3.78 -19.94 12.57
CA PHE A 147 3.95 -21.36 12.26
C PHE A 147 2.67 -22.03 11.72
N ALA A 148 1.60 -21.28 11.57
CA ALA A 148 0.36 -21.79 10.98
C ALA A 148 0.57 -22.28 9.54
N GLU A 149 -0.12 -23.36 9.16
CA GLU A 149 0.03 -23.98 7.82
C GLU A 149 -0.75 -23.25 6.71
N GLY A 150 -1.44 -22.18 7.02
CA GLY A 150 -2.19 -21.38 6.06
C GLY A 150 -3.21 -20.47 6.74
N LEU A 151 -4.00 -19.77 5.92
CA LEU A 151 -5.17 -19.05 6.39
C LEU A 151 -6.35 -20.03 6.48
N PRO A 152 -7.10 -20.04 7.59
CA PRO A 152 -8.33 -20.80 7.67
C PRO A 152 -9.35 -20.27 6.68
N ASP A 153 -10.19 -21.15 6.14
CA ASP A 153 -11.35 -20.79 5.36
C ASP A 153 -12.46 -20.29 6.31
N LEU A 154 -12.79 -19.02 6.21
CA LEU A 154 -13.81 -18.40 7.04
C LEU A 154 -15.09 -18.17 6.23
N LYS A 155 -16.26 -18.24 6.87
CA LYS A 155 -17.53 -17.84 6.22
C LYS A 155 -17.48 -16.44 5.61
N TRP A 156 -16.61 -15.59 6.16
CA TRP A 156 -16.38 -14.21 5.75
C TRP A 156 -15.56 -14.06 4.45
N ASP A 157 -14.96 -15.15 3.98
CA ASP A 157 -14.29 -15.23 2.68
C ASP A 157 -15.29 -15.37 1.53
N HIS A 158 -16.58 -15.74 1.83
CA HIS A 158 -17.64 -16.06 0.89
C HIS A 158 -18.78 -15.04 0.85
N ILE A 159 -18.62 -13.89 1.48
CA ILE A 159 -19.55 -12.77 1.42
C ILE A 159 -18.78 -11.46 1.17
N THR A 160 -19.31 -10.59 0.30
CA THR A 160 -18.70 -9.28 0.11
C THR A 160 -19.02 -8.34 1.28
N LEU A 161 -18.18 -7.34 1.52
CA LEU A 161 -18.47 -6.28 2.48
C LEU A 161 -19.85 -5.66 2.23
N GLY A 162 -20.15 -5.32 0.96
CA GLY A 162 -21.41 -4.72 0.57
C GLY A 162 -22.61 -5.59 0.93
N ALA A 163 -22.57 -6.89 0.58
CA ALA A 163 -23.64 -7.85 0.89
C ALA A 163 -23.81 -8.04 2.41
N PHE A 164 -22.72 -8.08 3.17
CA PHE A 164 -22.80 -8.19 4.63
C PHE A 164 -23.43 -6.94 5.27
N LEU A 165 -23.09 -5.73 4.80
CA LEU A 165 -23.74 -4.50 5.26
C LEU A 165 -25.24 -4.46 4.90
N ASP A 166 -25.63 -5.01 3.74
CA ASP A 166 -27.03 -5.14 3.35
C ASP A 166 -27.80 -6.11 4.26
N GLU A 167 -27.21 -7.27 4.61
CA GLU A 167 -27.78 -8.19 5.61
C GLU A 167 -27.97 -7.54 6.99
N LEU A 168 -27.05 -6.63 7.36
CA LEU A 168 -27.13 -5.86 8.60
C LEU A 168 -28.07 -4.65 8.50
N GLN A 169 -28.65 -4.37 7.33
CA GLN A 169 -29.47 -3.20 7.04
C GLN A 169 -28.75 -1.87 7.37
N ILE A 170 -27.44 -1.82 7.14
CA ILE A 170 -26.62 -0.64 7.35
C ILE A 170 -26.56 0.18 6.04
N HIS A 171 -27.09 1.40 6.12
CA HIS A 171 -27.23 2.33 4.99
C HIS A 171 -26.74 3.72 5.32
N GLY A 172 -26.78 4.62 4.33
CA GLY A 172 -26.47 6.04 4.49
C GLY A 172 -25.04 6.31 4.99
N GLU A 173 -24.89 7.31 5.84
CA GLU A 173 -23.58 7.74 6.33
C GLU A 173 -22.85 6.67 7.14
N LEU A 174 -23.58 5.87 7.93
CA LEU A 174 -23.01 4.77 8.69
C LEU A 174 -22.31 3.77 7.74
N ARG A 175 -22.96 3.40 6.60
CA ARG A 175 -22.34 2.58 5.57
C ARG A 175 -21.08 3.25 5.00
N GLY A 176 -21.15 4.55 4.72
CA GLY A 176 -19.99 5.31 4.25
C GLY A 176 -18.82 5.32 5.23
N LEU A 177 -19.11 5.40 6.55
CA LEU A 177 -18.08 5.33 7.60
C LEU A 177 -17.40 3.95 7.63
N LEU A 178 -18.17 2.85 7.65
CA LEU A 178 -17.65 1.49 7.68
C LEU A 178 -16.95 1.07 6.38
N CYS A 179 -17.29 1.70 5.25
CA CYS A 179 -16.62 1.49 3.97
C CYS A 179 -15.46 2.46 3.71
N GLY A 180 -15.23 3.45 4.57
CA GLY A 180 -14.26 4.53 4.31
C GLY A 180 -12.85 4.01 4.00
N MET A 181 -12.41 2.99 4.73
CA MET A 181 -11.11 2.36 4.53
C MET A 181 -10.99 1.50 3.26
N CYS A 182 -12.08 1.30 2.50
CA CYS A 182 -11.98 0.73 1.16
C CYS A 182 -11.08 1.56 0.24
N SER A 183 -10.94 2.85 0.51
CA SER A 183 -9.97 3.72 -0.16
C SER A 183 -8.51 3.32 0.10
N CYS A 184 -8.23 2.56 1.16
CA CYS A 184 -6.89 2.09 1.53
C CYS A 184 -6.49 0.74 0.89
N HIS A 185 -7.41 0.09 0.19
CA HIS A 185 -7.13 -1.11 -0.62
C HIS A 185 -7.66 -1.01 -2.06
N GLY A 186 -8.48 -0.01 -2.36
CA GLY A 186 -8.94 0.32 -3.71
C GLY A 186 -9.93 -0.67 -4.33
N THR A 187 -10.47 -1.62 -3.57
CA THR A 187 -11.50 -2.56 -4.05
C THR A 187 -12.87 -2.12 -3.52
N PRO A 188 -13.90 -2.04 -4.39
CA PRO A 188 -15.25 -1.63 -3.99
C PRO A 188 -15.89 -2.58 -2.96
N PRO A 189 -16.77 -2.07 -2.06
CA PRO A 189 -17.50 -2.90 -1.09
C PRO A 189 -18.25 -4.07 -1.72
N GLY A 190 -18.83 -3.88 -2.90
CA GLY A 190 -19.57 -4.93 -3.63
C GLY A 190 -18.68 -6.01 -4.25
N GLU A 191 -17.36 -5.82 -4.32
CA GLU A 191 -16.42 -6.78 -4.91
C GLU A 191 -15.51 -7.46 -3.87
N ILE A 192 -15.15 -6.77 -2.78
CA ILE A 192 -14.18 -7.28 -1.81
C ILE A 192 -14.82 -8.29 -0.84
N PRO A 193 -14.20 -9.47 -0.59
CA PRO A 193 -14.62 -10.32 0.53
C PRO A 193 -14.54 -9.55 1.85
N PHE A 194 -15.54 -9.74 2.73
CA PHE A 194 -15.54 -9.08 4.03
C PHE A 194 -14.27 -9.37 4.83
N SER A 195 -13.79 -10.61 4.79
CA SER A 195 -12.55 -10.99 5.47
C SER A 195 -11.33 -10.23 4.97
N SER A 196 -11.23 -9.98 3.66
CA SER A 196 -10.11 -9.22 3.08
C SER A 196 -10.17 -7.75 3.49
N HIS A 197 -11.37 -7.16 3.55
CA HIS A 197 -11.58 -5.81 4.08
C HIS A 197 -11.20 -5.76 5.56
N ALA A 198 -11.76 -6.64 6.38
CA ALA A 198 -11.53 -6.69 7.83
C ALA A 198 -10.03 -6.85 8.19
N ARG A 199 -9.28 -7.65 7.43
CA ARG A 199 -7.82 -7.79 7.60
C ARG A 199 -7.05 -6.48 7.39
N ILE A 200 -7.60 -5.53 6.66
CA ILE A 200 -6.97 -4.23 6.40
C ILE A 200 -7.54 -3.17 7.35
N ASP A 201 -8.85 -3.15 7.49
CA ASP A 201 -9.57 -2.15 8.28
C ASP A 201 -9.24 -2.25 9.76
N TYR A 202 -9.16 -3.47 10.31
CA TYR A 202 -8.89 -3.69 11.73
C TYR A 202 -7.62 -2.99 12.20
N GLY A 203 -6.49 -3.18 11.50
CA GLY A 203 -5.22 -2.54 11.86
C GLY A 203 -5.30 -1.01 11.77
N LEU A 204 -5.93 -0.48 10.70
CA LEU A 204 -6.10 0.96 10.51
C LEU A 204 -7.04 1.59 11.54
N SER A 205 -8.13 0.91 11.89
CA SER A 205 -9.10 1.39 12.88
C SER A 205 -8.61 1.22 14.32
N ASN A 206 -7.71 0.26 14.57
CA ASN A 206 -7.17 0.00 15.90
C ASN A 206 -6.07 0.99 16.29
N ASP A 207 -5.08 1.24 15.41
CA ASP A 207 -3.94 2.09 15.73
C ASP A 207 -3.42 2.87 14.51
N LEU A 208 -4.24 3.76 13.96
CA LEU A 208 -3.84 4.61 12.84
C LEU A 208 -2.62 5.47 13.21
N VAL A 209 -1.52 5.30 12.48
CA VAL A 209 -0.27 6.04 12.72
C VAL A 209 0.35 6.56 11.44
N ARG A 210 1.09 7.66 11.56
CA ARG A 210 2.14 8.06 10.62
C ARG A 210 3.48 7.57 11.11
N LEU A 211 4.40 7.33 10.19
CA LEU A 211 5.79 7.21 10.57
C LEU A 211 6.46 8.59 10.55
N ARG A 212 7.25 8.89 11.57
CA ARG A 212 8.10 10.08 11.50
C ARG A 212 9.08 9.93 10.34
N ASN A 213 9.18 10.96 9.51
CA ASN A 213 9.85 10.93 8.21
C ASN A 213 9.14 10.07 7.14
N GLY A 214 7.87 9.71 7.34
CA GLY A 214 7.07 8.97 6.35
C GLY A 214 7.71 7.64 5.93
N GLY A 215 7.52 7.25 4.68
CA GLY A 215 8.12 6.02 4.14
C GLY A 215 9.64 6.04 4.03
N GLU A 216 10.27 7.23 4.04
CA GLU A 216 11.74 7.39 4.04
C GLU A 216 12.40 6.73 5.27
N ALA A 217 11.67 6.63 6.41
CA ALA A 217 12.16 5.91 7.58
C ALA A 217 12.41 4.42 7.28
N LEU A 218 11.48 3.77 6.58
CA LEU A 218 11.62 2.37 6.15
C LEU A 218 12.73 2.19 5.12
N VAL A 219 12.82 3.12 4.15
CA VAL A 219 13.88 3.08 3.13
C VAL A 219 15.26 3.26 3.77
N SER A 220 15.41 4.19 4.71
CA SER A 220 16.68 4.43 5.41
C SER A 220 17.09 3.22 6.25
N ALA A 221 16.16 2.60 6.97
CA ALA A 221 16.41 1.38 7.73
C ALA A 221 16.80 0.20 6.80
N PHE A 222 16.15 0.08 5.64
CA PHE A 222 16.53 -0.90 4.61
C PHE A 222 17.95 -0.67 4.09
N LEU A 223 18.31 0.57 3.73
CA LEU A 223 19.65 0.88 3.22
C LEU A 223 20.73 0.59 4.27
N HIS A 224 20.46 0.91 5.54
CA HIS A 224 21.37 0.56 6.63
C HIS A 224 21.55 -0.98 6.74
N LYS A 225 20.46 -1.75 6.60
CA LYS A 225 20.53 -3.21 6.60
C LYS A 225 21.26 -3.79 5.38
N THR A 226 21.18 -3.15 4.20
CA THR A 226 21.95 -3.59 3.04
C THR A 226 23.45 -3.50 3.26
N GLU A 227 23.89 -2.44 3.95
CA GLU A 227 25.30 -2.25 4.35
C GLU A 227 25.70 -3.26 5.45
N GLU A 228 24.88 -3.41 6.51
CA GLU A 228 25.14 -4.32 7.62
C GLU A 228 25.28 -5.79 7.18
N LEU A 229 24.47 -6.22 6.22
CA LEU A 229 24.40 -7.61 5.73
C LEU A 229 25.20 -7.84 4.43
N ASP A 230 25.96 -6.85 3.96
CA ASP A 230 26.75 -6.90 2.72
C ASP A 230 25.93 -7.37 1.50
N ILE A 231 24.73 -6.80 1.32
CA ILE A 231 23.80 -7.17 0.26
C ILE A 231 24.18 -6.49 -1.06
N ASP A 232 24.23 -7.23 -2.17
CA ASP A 232 24.37 -6.67 -3.51
C ASP A 232 23.08 -5.95 -3.93
N PHE A 233 23.04 -4.66 -3.65
CA PHE A 233 21.90 -3.79 -3.98
C PHE A 233 22.26 -2.80 -5.07
N ARG A 234 21.55 -2.87 -6.21
CA ARG A 234 21.85 -2.08 -7.42
C ARG A 234 20.67 -1.21 -7.82
N THR A 235 20.83 0.11 -7.72
CA THR A 235 19.90 1.08 -8.30
C THR A 235 20.19 1.34 -9.78
N ASN A 236 19.27 2.00 -10.48
CA ASN A 236 19.37 2.32 -11.91
C ASN A 236 19.70 1.09 -12.77
N THR A 237 19.25 -0.09 -12.32
CA THR A 237 19.57 -1.38 -12.94
C THR A 237 18.31 -2.20 -13.18
N THR A 238 18.17 -2.72 -14.38
CA THR A 238 17.04 -3.58 -14.79
C THR A 238 17.54 -4.83 -15.49
N VAL A 239 16.71 -5.85 -15.56
CA VAL A 239 16.93 -7.01 -16.42
C VAL A 239 16.63 -6.60 -17.86
N ARG A 240 17.62 -6.77 -18.74
CA ARG A 240 17.50 -6.55 -20.18
C ARG A 240 16.98 -7.80 -20.88
N LYS A 241 17.49 -8.97 -20.50
CA LYS A 241 17.14 -10.25 -21.08
C LYS A 241 17.39 -11.38 -20.09
N PHE A 242 16.50 -12.35 -20.05
CA PHE A 242 16.74 -13.61 -19.37
C PHE A 242 17.44 -14.61 -20.29
N GLY A 243 18.24 -15.48 -19.69
CA GLY A 243 18.73 -16.68 -20.34
C GLY A 243 17.59 -17.61 -20.80
N GLU A 244 17.85 -18.50 -21.70
CA GLU A 244 16.88 -19.51 -22.12
C GLU A 244 16.56 -20.46 -20.95
N ALA A 245 15.29 -20.84 -20.84
CA ALA A 245 14.90 -21.82 -19.85
C ALA A 245 15.54 -23.19 -20.19
N GLY A 246 16.23 -23.78 -19.22
CA GLY A 246 16.84 -25.10 -19.34
C GLY A 246 15.80 -26.22 -19.48
N SER A 247 16.28 -27.44 -19.68
CA SER A 247 15.44 -28.65 -19.71
C SER A 247 14.65 -28.88 -18.42
N ASP A 248 15.12 -28.32 -17.31
CA ASP A 248 14.46 -28.30 -16.01
C ASP A 248 13.34 -27.25 -15.89
N ARG A 249 13.09 -26.45 -16.95
CA ARG A 249 12.15 -25.32 -17.00
C ARG A 249 12.49 -24.19 -16.03
N LYS A 250 13.76 -23.98 -15.72
CA LYS A 250 14.27 -22.87 -14.91
C LYS A 250 15.05 -21.88 -15.79
N ILE A 251 15.03 -20.63 -15.40
CA ILE A 251 15.92 -19.57 -15.92
C ILE A 251 17.07 -19.45 -14.93
N HIS A 252 18.30 -19.59 -15.39
CA HIS A 252 19.48 -19.60 -14.54
C HIS A 252 20.32 -18.33 -14.60
N SER A 253 20.07 -17.46 -15.57
CA SER A 253 20.83 -16.22 -15.73
C SER A 253 20.00 -15.08 -16.29
N ALA A 254 20.48 -13.87 -16.07
CA ALA A 254 19.95 -12.63 -16.66
C ALA A 254 21.09 -11.71 -17.09
N GLU A 255 20.92 -11.05 -18.25
CA GLU A 255 21.72 -9.91 -18.68
C GLU A 255 21.08 -8.63 -18.13
N LEU A 256 21.87 -7.82 -17.44
CA LEU A 256 21.41 -6.57 -16.85
C LEU A 256 21.60 -5.39 -17.82
N SER A 257 20.99 -4.25 -17.50
CA SER A 257 21.03 -3.04 -18.33
C SER A 257 22.45 -2.46 -18.50
N ASP A 258 23.36 -2.74 -17.58
CA ASP A 258 24.78 -2.37 -17.63
C ASP A 258 25.66 -3.37 -18.41
N GLY A 259 25.07 -4.43 -18.96
CA GLY A 259 25.75 -5.51 -19.68
C GLY A 259 26.33 -6.60 -18.77
N THR A 260 26.19 -6.51 -17.46
CA THR A 260 26.60 -7.55 -16.52
C THR A 260 25.68 -8.77 -16.67
N GLU A 261 26.23 -9.96 -16.66
CA GLU A 261 25.46 -11.22 -16.57
C GLU A 261 25.50 -11.74 -15.13
N ILE A 262 24.32 -12.08 -14.58
CA ILE A 262 24.18 -12.63 -13.23
C ILE A 262 23.50 -14.00 -13.29
N GLU A 263 23.97 -14.95 -12.48
CA GLU A 263 23.38 -16.27 -12.29
C GLU A 263 22.61 -16.32 -10.95
N PHE A 264 21.49 -17.08 -10.90
CA PHE A 264 20.64 -17.15 -9.72
C PHE A 264 19.87 -18.48 -9.63
N GLU A 265 19.47 -18.84 -8.39
CA GLU A 265 18.61 -20.00 -8.14
C GLU A 265 17.13 -19.61 -8.17
N HIS A 266 16.75 -18.50 -7.54
CA HIS A 266 15.39 -17.99 -7.46
C HIS A 266 15.29 -16.58 -8.05
N LEU A 267 14.28 -16.36 -8.89
CA LEU A 267 13.92 -15.06 -9.42
C LEU A 267 12.62 -14.59 -8.77
N ILE A 268 12.61 -13.42 -8.14
CA ILE A 268 11.45 -12.91 -7.41
C ILE A 268 11.04 -11.55 -7.97
N PHE A 269 9.80 -11.45 -8.40
CA PHE A 269 9.20 -10.26 -8.99
C PHE A 269 8.23 -9.60 -8.00
N THR A 270 8.40 -8.29 -7.77
CA THR A 270 7.64 -7.57 -6.74
C THR A 270 6.82 -6.40 -7.28
N GLN A 271 6.72 -6.28 -8.61
CA GLN A 271 6.04 -5.18 -9.29
C GLN A 271 4.61 -5.58 -9.69
N HIS A 272 3.97 -4.74 -10.53
CA HIS A 272 2.62 -4.99 -11.00
C HIS A 272 2.54 -6.25 -11.88
N PRO A 273 1.55 -7.15 -11.71
CA PRO A 273 1.48 -8.45 -12.42
C PRO A 273 1.57 -8.36 -13.94
N ARG A 274 1.02 -7.31 -14.56
CA ARG A 274 1.08 -7.16 -16.03
C ARG A 274 2.50 -6.91 -16.56
N GLU A 275 3.41 -6.39 -15.75
CA GLU A 275 4.82 -6.23 -16.11
C GLU A 275 5.51 -7.59 -16.36
N ILE A 276 4.99 -8.66 -15.74
CA ILE A 276 5.50 -10.03 -15.95
C ILE A 276 5.36 -10.44 -17.43
N LEU A 277 4.32 -9.98 -18.12
CA LEU A 277 4.08 -10.31 -19.54
C LEU A 277 5.17 -9.73 -20.46
N HIS A 278 5.79 -8.63 -20.08
CA HIS A 278 6.93 -8.05 -20.79
C HIS A 278 8.21 -8.83 -20.51
N LEU A 279 8.38 -9.33 -19.29
CA LEU A 279 9.56 -10.11 -18.89
C LEU A 279 9.52 -11.55 -19.41
N LEU A 280 8.31 -12.12 -19.56
CA LEU A 280 8.08 -13.49 -20.04
C LEU A 280 7.22 -13.50 -21.32
N PRO A 281 7.74 -13.04 -22.45
CA PRO A 281 6.97 -13.01 -23.70
C PRO A 281 6.56 -14.41 -24.17
N SER A 282 7.27 -15.47 -23.74
CA SER A 282 6.96 -16.88 -23.99
C SER A 282 5.93 -17.49 -23.04
N ALA A 283 5.37 -16.71 -22.10
CA ALA A 283 4.30 -17.19 -21.23
C ALA A 283 3.10 -17.67 -22.07
N GLY A 284 2.56 -18.84 -21.74
CA GLY A 284 1.44 -19.43 -22.48
C GLY A 284 0.19 -18.56 -22.49
N ASN A 285 -0.65 -18.72 -23.52
CA ASN A 285 -1.83 -17.88 -23.73
C ASN A 285 -2.79 -17.87 -22.53
N ALA A 286 -3.02 -19.00 -21.86
CA ALA A 286 -3.89 -19.06 -20.69
C ALA A 286 -3.38 -18.18 -19.52
N PHE A 287 -2.07 -18.16 -19.28
CA PHE A 287 -1.50 -17.27 -18.26
C PHE A 287 -1.62 -15.81 -18.67
N ARG A 288 -1.36 -15.50 -19.95
CA ARG A 288 -1.48 -14.13 -20.48
C ARG A 288 -2.92 -13.62 -20.34
N SER A 289 -3.92 -14.39 -20.83
CA SER A 289 -5.33 -14.01 -20.71
C SER A 289 -5.73 -13.76 -19.25
N ARG A 290 -5.33 -14.66 -18.34
CA ARG A 290 -5.61 -14.48 -16.89
C ARG A 290 -5.05 -13.16 -16.36
N VAL A 291 -3.83 -12.79 -16.72
CA VAL A 291 -3.19 -11.55 -16.23
C VAL A 291 -3.84 -10.31 -16.86
N GLU A 292 -4.25 -10.39 -18.13
CA GLU A 292 -4.92 -9.31 -18.85
C GLU A 292 -6.35 -9.05 -18.33
N GLU A 293 -7.03 -10.07 -17.82
CA GLU A 293 -8.38 -9.99 -17.23
C GLU A 293 -8.42 -9.33 -15.86
N PHE A 294 -7.29 -9.20 -15.16
CA PHE A 294 -7.27 -8.54 -13.87
C PHE A 294 -7.70 -7.08 -13.95
N SER A 295 -8.51 -6.64 -13.00
CA SER A 295 -8.93 -5.25 -12.86
C SER A 295 -8.01 -4.49 -11.92
N ASP A 296 -7.53 -3.34 -12.34
CA ASP A 296 -6.71 -2.47 -11.49
C ASP A 296 -7.57 -1.71 -10.48
N THR A 297 -6.95 -1.35 -9.36
CA THR A 297 -7.53 -0.37 -8.43
C THR A 297 -7.50 1.03 -9.05
N CYS A 298 -8.24 1.98 -8.45
CA CYS A 298 -8.11 3.39 -8.82
C CYS A 298 -6.65 3.87 -8.59
N GLY A 299 -6.28 4.95 -9.26
CA GLY A 299 -5.10 5.74 -8.94
C GLY A 299 -5.46 6.92 -8.03
N PHE A 300 -4.47 7.76 -7.71
CA PHE A 300 -4.70 9.00 -6.97
C PHE A 300 -4.21 10.22 -7.74
N PHE A 301 -4.97 11.31 -7.61
CA PHE A 301 -4.45 12.65 -7.80
C PHE A 301 -4.01 13.16 -6.43
N THR A 302 -2.78 13.65 -6.34
CA THR A 302 -2.21 14.14 -5.08
C THR A 302 -1.84 15.61 -5.24
N ALA A 303 -2.21 16.42 -4.26
CA ALA A 303 -1.82 17.83 -4.16
C ALA A 303 -1.12 18.08 -2.82
N TYR A 304 -0.08 18.89 -2.84
CA TYR A 304 0.75 19.21 -1.68
C TYR A 304 0.79 20.71 -1.47
N ALA A 305 0.57 21.17 -0.25
CA ALA A 305 0.69 22.57 0.09
C ALA A 305 1.42 22.77 1.42
N LEU A 306 2.15 23.87 1.51
CA LEU A 306 2.66 24.46 2.74
C LEU A 306 1.51 25.24 3.40
N ILE A 307 1.44 25.21 4.72
CA ILE A 307 0.46 25.98 5.50
C ILE A 307 1.19 26.97 6.39
N ASP A 308 0.71 28.20 6.42
CA ASP A 308 1.27 29.24 7.28
C ASP A 308 1.13 28.87 8.78
N ASP A 309 2.11 29.27 9.59
CA ASP A 309 2.14 28.93 11.02
C ASP A 309 1.00 29.55 11.82
N ASP A 310 0.40 30.65 11.32
CA ASP A 310 -0.73 31.34 11.95
C ASP A 310 -2.12 30.85 11.45
N ALA A 311 -2.16 29.77 10.68
CA ALA A 311 -3.43 29.18 10.24
C ALA A 311 -4.19 28.53 11.40
N GLU A 312 -5.39 29.04 11.69
CA GLU A 312 -6.19 28.63 12.86
C GLU A 312 -6.78 27.21 12.74
N ASP A 313 -7.10 26.76 11.49
CA ASP A 313 -7.71 25.45 11.24
C ASP A 313 -6.70 24.31 11.04
N PHE A 314 -5.42 24.56 11.29
CA PHE A 314 -4.43 23.49 11.23
C PHE A 314 -4.54 22.58 12.45
N GLN A 315 -4.73 21.30 12.19
CA GLN A 315 -4.71 20.22 13.18
C GLN A 315 -4.09 18.99 12.53
N GLU A 316 -3.01 18.48 13.12
CA GLU A 316 -2.40 17.23 12.62
C GLU A 316 -3.40 16.08 12.64
N GLY A 317 -3.36 15.26 11.59
CA GLY A 317 -4.25 14.11 11.45
C GLY A 317 -4.78 13.95 10.03
N LEU A 318 -5.59 12.93 9.85
CA LEU A 318 -6.27 12.62 8.59
C LEU A 318 -7.69 13.18 8.63
N PHE A 319 -7.99 14.08 7.70
CA PHE A 319 -9.32 14.63 7.47
C PHE A 319 -9.82 14.10 6.12
N SER A 320 -10.88 13.30 6.12
CA SER A 320 -11.44 12.67 4.93
C SER A 320 -12.78 13.31 4.56
N CYS A 321 -12.92 13.74 3.30
CA CYS A 321 -14.18 14.26 2.74
C CYS A 321 -14.81 13.23 1.81
N LEU A 322 -16.05 12.83 2.09
CA LEU A 322 -16.86 11.95 1.26
C LEU A 322 -17.99 12.76 0.61
N THR A 323 -18.11 12.72 -0.71
CA THR A 323 -19.25 13.33 -1.42
C THR A 323 -20.49 12.44 -1.44
N THR A 324 -20.33 11.16 -1.10
CA THR A 324 -21.40 10.15 -1.06
C THR A 324 -21.04 9.05 -0.07
N SER A 325 -22.03 8.30 0.39
CA SER A 325 -21.85 7.05 1.13
C SER A 325 -21.68 5.81 0.21
N ASP A 326 -21.86 5.97 -1.10
CA ASP A 326 -21.70 4.90 -2.10
C ASP A 326 -20.23 4.77 -2.53
N LEU A 327 -19.48 3.96 -1.78
CA LEU A 327 -18.06 3.70 -2.06
C LEU A 327 -17.86 2.79 -3.30
N ASP A 328 -18.88 2.06 -3.77
CA ASP A 328 -18.81 1.36 -5.06
C ASP A 328 -18.72 2.38 -6.19
N ALA A 329 -19.59 3.39 -6.22
CA ALA A 329 -19.52 4.47 -7.20
C ALA A 329 -18.19 5.23 -7.15
N VAL A 330 -17.65 5.49 -5.93
CA VAL A 330 -16.35 6.14 -5.73
C VAL A 330 -15.20 5.33 -6.31
N LEU A 331 -15.13 4.03 -6.01
CA LEU A 331 -13.97 3.19 -6.34
C LEU A 331 -14.05 2.54 -7.73
N LEU A 332 -15.23 2.50 -8.34
CA LEU A 332 -15.42 2.12 -9.75
C LEU A 332 -15.37 3.33 -10.70
N GLY A 333 -15.53 4.56 -10.18
CA GLY A 333 -15.58 5.78 -10.99
C GLY A 333 -16.83 5.85 -11.89
N THR A 334 -17.92 5.20 -11.48
CA THR A 334 -19.17 5.15 -12.25
C THR A 334 -19.97 6.47 -12.17
N ASP A 335 -19.77 7.23 -11.09
CA ASP A 335 -20.30 8.58 -10.96
C ASP A 335 -19.13 9.57 -10.82
N PRO A 336 -18.97 10.52 -11.76
CA PRO A 336 -17.91 11.53 -11.70
C PRO A 336 -18.03 12.50 -10.52
N LYS A 337 -19.18 12.56 -9.84
CA LYS A 337 -19.39 13.37 -8.63
C LYS A 337 -19.06 12.60 -7.35
N ALA A 338 -19.07 11.27 -7.40
CA ALA A 338 -18.71 10.43 -6.26
C ALA A 338 -17.20 10.46 -6.05
N ARG A 339 -16.74 11.08 -4.96
CA ARG A 339 -15.30 11.22 -4.65
C ARG A 339 -15.06 11.02 -3.15
N THR A 340 -13.92 10.44 -2.86
CA THR A 340 -13.31 10.50 -1.53
C THR A 340 -11.99 11.26 -1.64
N THR A 341 -11.79 12.23 -0.75
CA THR A 341 -10.55 13.01 -0.68
C THR A 341 -10.01 12.95 0.74
N GLY A 342 -8.83 12.37 0.91
CA GLY A 342 -8.10 12.43 2.17
C GLY A 342 -7.18 13.66 2.19
N TYR A 343 -7.09 14.31 3.34
CA TYR A 343 -6.19 15.43 3.61
C TYR A 343 -5.38 15.09 4.85
N LEU A 344 -4.11 14.77 4.67
CA LEU A 344 -3.20 14.51 5.77
C LEU A 344 -2.47 15.80 6.15
N PHE A 345 -2.77 16.30 7.33
CA PHE A 345 -2.08 17.44 7.94
C PHE A 345 -0.92 16.94 8.78
N SER A 346 0.26 17.51 8.56
CA SER A 346 1.48 17.11 9.27
C SER A 346 2.46 18.25 9.46
N THR A 347 3.27 18.15 10.53
CA THR A 347 4.45 18.95 10.73
C THR A 347 5.66 18.20 10.21
N GLU A 348 6.31 18.76 9.20
CA GLU A 348 7.53 18.24 8.58
C GLU A 348 8.75 19.08 8.98
N ARG A 349 9.96 18.58 8.66
CA ARG A 349 11.19 19.34 8.83
C ARG A 349 11.82 19.62 7.48
N ARG A 350 12.15 20.88 7.24
CA ARG A 350 12.93 21.30 6.06
C ARG A 350 14.35 20.72 6.12
N ASN A 351 15.11 20.85 5.04
CA ASN A 351 16.51 20.43 4.99
C ASN A 351 17.41 21.13 6.03
N ASP A 352 17.06 22.35 6.44
CA ASP A 352 17.75 23.12 7.49
C ASP A 352 17.29 22.78 8.92
N GLY A 353 16.39 21.79 9.05
CA GLY A 353 15.84 21.35 10.33
C GLY A 353 14.65 22.17 10.84
N THR A 354 14.28 23.29 10.18
CA THR A 354 13.14 24.10 10.62
C THR A 354 11.81 23.36 10.43
N PRO A 355 10.89 23.41 11.42
CA PRO A 355 9.58 22.82 11.26
C PRO A 355 8.74 23.60 10.25
N CYS A 356 7.83 22.91 9.56
CA CYS A 356 6.85 23.52 8.68
C CYS A 356 5.57 22.67 8.63
N ARG A 357 4.42 23.34 8.52
CA ARG A 357 3.13 22.70 8.43
C ARG A 357 2.78 22.38 6.99
N THR A 358 2.33 21.19 6.72
CA THR A 358 1.97 20.75 5.36
C THR A 358 0.61 20.07 5.35
N VAL A 359 -0.02 20.08 4.18
CA VAL A 359 -1.15 19.21 3.86
C VAL A 359 -0.84 18.45 2.57
N THR A 360 -1.07 17.14 2.63
CA THR A 360 -1.08 16.27 1.45
C THR A 360 -2.52 15.83 1.21
N ALA A 361 -3.09 16.27 0.10
CA ALA A 361 -4.40 15.82 -0.34
C ALA A 361 -4.28 14.70 -1.37
N PHE A 362 -5.10 13.66 -1.25
CA PHE A 362 -5.16 12.55 -2.21
C PHE A 362 -6.60 12.18 -2.52
N GLN A 363 -6.96 12.18 -3.80
CA GLN A 363 -8.30 11.90 -4.29
C GLN A 363 -8.25 10.79 -5.33
N SER A 364 -9.18 9.82 -5.25
CA SER A 364 -9.30 8.74 -6.24
C SER A 364 -9.55 9.29 -7.65
N VAL A 365 -8.80 8.75 -8.62
CA VAL A 365 -8.91 9.08 -10.04
C VAL A 365 -8.80 7.82 -10.91
N PHE A 366 -9.26 7.92 -12.15
CA PHE A 366 -9.39 6.79 -13.05
C PHE A 366 -8.65 7.03 -14.37
N PRO A 367 -8.27 5.97 -15.11
CA PRO A 367 -7.56 6.08 -16.38
C PRO A 367 -8.24 7.00 -17.40
N ALA A 368 -9.58 7.03 -17.41
CA ALA A 368 -10.35 7.89 -18.32
C ALA A 368 -10.05 9.39 -18.13
N GLU A 369 -9.73 9.83 -16.89
CA GLU A 369 -9.44 11.24 -16.60
C GLU A 369 -8.11 11.72 -17.22
N THR A 370 -7.20 10.80 -17.54
CA THR A 370 -5.88 11.12 -18.11
C THR A 370 -5.63 10.47 -19.47
N ALA A 371 -6.64 9.81 -20.05
CA ALA A 371 -6.52 9.03 -21.28
C ALA A 371 -5.93 9.82 -22.47
N ALA A 372 -6.29 11.11 -22.59
CA ALA A 372 -5.80 11.99 -23.65
C ALA A 372 -4.26 12.18 -23.64
N TRP A 373 -3.60 11.86 -22.52
CA TRP A 373 -2.14 12.05 -22.35
C TRP A 373 -1.38 10.75 -22.08
N ASN A 374 -2.00 9.59 -22.31
CA ASN A 374 -1.37 8.29 -22.05
C ASN A 374 -0.07 8.07 -22.82
N ASP A 375 0.03 8.58 -24.04
CA ASP A 375 1.23 8.45 -24.90
C ASP A 375 2.31 9.51 -24.59
N THR A 376 2.13 10.28 -23.51
CA THR A 376 3.08 11.31 -23.09
C THR A 376 3.95 10.85 -21.93
N VAL A 377 5.14 11.46 -21.79
CA VAL A 377 6.09 11.17 -20.72
C VAL A 377 6.32 12.39 -19.83
N THR A 378 6.74 12.16 -18.59
CA THR A 378 7.09 13.22 -17.64
C THR A 378 8.10 14.19 -18.23
N GLY A 379 7.87 15.49 -18.04
CA GLY A 379 8.70 16.58 -18.57
C GLY A 379 8.40 17.00 -20.02
N LYS A 380 7.57 16.24 -20.76
CA LYS A 380 7.19 16.53 -22.16
C LYS A 380 5.67 16.61 -22.38
N ARG A 381 4.88 16.71 -21.30
CA ARG A 381 3.42 16.80 -21.38
C ARG A 381 2.96 18.19 -21.80
N PRO A 382 1.88 18.28 -22.59
CA PRO A 382 1.38 19.54 -23.15
C PRO A 382 0.78 20.47 -22.07
N LEU A 383 0.49 21.71 -22.45
CA LEU A 383 -0.06 22.72 -21.54
C LEU A 383 -1.42 22.30 -20.95
N GLU A 384 -2.27 21.69 -21.74
CA GLU A 384 -3.60 21.21 -21.34
C GLU A 384 -3.53 20.20 -20.18
N TYR A 385 -2.47 19.42 -20.12
CA TYR A 385 -2.22 18.55 -18.96
C TYR A 385 -1.85 19.34 -17.70
N GLN A 386 -1.10 20.44 -17.83
CA GLN A 386 -0.79 21.29 -16.69
C GLN A 386 -2.04 22.04 -16.20
N GLU A 387 -2.89 22.49 -17.13
CA GLU A 387 -4.19 23.11 -16.84
C GLU A 387 -5.14 22.11 -16.13
N TYR A 388 -5.19 20.85 -16.58
CA TYR A 388 -5.92 19.77 -15.88
C TYR A 388 -5.45 19.64 -14.44
N LYS A 389 -4.14 19.57 -14.21
CA LYS A 389 -3.58 19.44 -12.87
C LYS A 389 -3.89 20.65 -11.98
N ALA A 390 -3.76 21.86 -12.53
CA ALA A 390 -4.05 23.09 -11.80
C ALA A 390 -5.53 23.16 -11.40
N ARG A 391 -6.46 22.87 -12.33
CA ARG A 391 -7.89 22.82 -12.05
C ARG A 391 -8.23 21.79 -10.99
N LYS A 392 -7.71 20.57 -11.09
CA LYS A 392 -7.97 19.49 -10.14
C LYS A 392 -7.45 19.85 -8.73
N ALA A 393 -6.26 20.45 -8.64
CA ALA A 393 -5.71 20.90 -7.37
C ALA A 393 -6.58 22.01 -6.73
N ALA A 394 -7.05 22.96 -7.53
CA ALA A 394 -7.94 24.03 -7.05
C ALA A 394 -9.31 23.51 -6.58
N GLU A 395 -9.88 22.52 -7.28
CA GLU A 395 -11.12 21.84 -6.84
C GLU A 395 -10.96 21.16 -5.49
N ILE A 396 -9.84 20.46 -5.29
CA ILE A 396 -9.52 19.78 -4.03
C ILE A 396 -9.29 20.79 -2.89
N GLU A 397 -8.59 21.88 -3.16
CA GLU A 397 -8.37 22.97 -2.21
C GLU A 397 -9.70 23.63 -1.81
N GLU A 398 -10.55 24.01 -2.77
CA GLU A 398 -11.83 24.64 -2.48
C GLU A 398 -12.78 23.70 -1.71
N GLN A 399 -12.73 22.39 -1.93
CA GLN A 399 -13.44 21.40 -1.14
C GLN A 399 -12.99 21.47 0.35
N LEU A 400 -11.68 21.52 0.60
CA LEU A 400 -11.13 21.63 1.96
C LEU A 400 -11.56 22.94 2.63
N LEU A 401 -11.47 24.06 1.92
CA LEU A 401 -11.76 25.39 2.44
C LEU A 401 -13.23 25.61 2.83
N ARG A 402 -14.16 24.77 2.36
CA ARG A 402 -15.56 24.78 2.82
C ARG A 402 -15.68 24.34 4.28
N PHE A 403 -14.82 23.43 4.74
CA PHE A 403 -14.86 22.84 6.08
C PHE A 403 -13.76 23.35 7.01
N LYS A 404 -12.72 23.97 6.43
CA LYS A 404 -11.59 24.57 7.15
C LYS A 404 -11.33 25.98 6.61
N PRO A 405 -12.25 26.95 6.79
CA PRO A 405 -12.16 28.29 6.21
C PRO A 405 -10.97 29.10 6.72
N GLY A 406 -10.45 28.82 7.93
CA GLY A 406 -9.26 29.45 8.48
C GLY A 406 -7.95 29.14 7.71
N LEU A 407 -8.00 28.19 6.77
CA LEU A 407 -6.87 27.93 5.84
C LEU A 407 -6.90 28.84 4.60
N ARG A 408 -7.97 29.61 4.36
CA ARG A 408 -8.10 30.45 3.16
C ARG A 408 -7.02 31.54 3.13
N GLY A 409 -6.26 31.55 2.04
CA GLY A 409 -5.11 32.45 1.87
C GLY A 409 -3.87 32.09 2.72
N LYS A 410 -3.90 30.94 3.41
CA LYS A 410 -2.81 30.41 4.24
C LYS A 410 -2.20 29.15 3.68
N MET A 411 -2.61 28.71 2.49
CA MET A 411 -2.09 27.53 1.81
C MET A 411 -1.28 27.95 0.58
N HIS A 412 -0.09 27.36 0.43
CA HIS A 412 0.81 27.63 -0.70
C HIS A 412 1.15 26.33 -1.41
N SER A 413 0.69 26.20 -2.65
CA SER A 413 0.91 25.00 -3.46
C SER A 413 2.39 24.70 -3.66
N LEU A 414 2.81 23.47 -3.37
CA LEU A 414 4.17 22.97 -3.55
C LEU A 414 4.31 22.09 -4.78
N ALA A 415 3.35 21.20 -5.01
CA ALA A 415 3.37 20.22 -6.09
C ALA A 415 1.99 19.61 -6.30
N SER A 416 1.79 18.97 -7.45
CA SER A 416 0.70 18.02 -7.67
C SER A 416 1.17 16.85 -8.53
N ALA A 417 0.57 15.68 -8.30
CA ALA A 417 0.82 14.45 -9.05
C ALA A 417 -0.50 13.86 -9.55
N SER A 418 -0.50 13.31 -10.73
CA SER A 418 -1.65 12.59 -11.27
C SER A 418 -1.34 11.09 -11.37
N MET A 419 -2.33 10.30 -11.78
CA MET A 419 -2.17 8.89 -12.10
C MET A 419 -1.02 8.63 -13.11
N LEU A 420 -0.78 9.54 -14.07
CA LEU A 420 0.36 9.43 -15.00
C LEU A 420 1.72 9.65 -14.31
N THR A 421 1.76 10.44 -13.24
CA THR A 421 2.98 10.57 -12.43
C THR A 421 3.26 9.27 -11.69
N PHE A 422 2.24 8.64 -11.11
CA PHE A 422 2.36 7.31 -10.51
C PHE A 422 2.85 6.27 -11.51
N ARG A 423 2.25 6.24 -12.70
CA ARG A 423 2.64 5.34 -13.79
C ARG A 423 4.14 5.47 -14.14
N ASP A 424 4.60 6.68 -14.29
CA ASP A 424 5.96 6.94 -14.76
C ASP A 424 7.03 6.65 -13.69
N TRP A 425 6.70 6.84 -12.40
CA TRP A 425 7.67 6.76 -11.31
C TRP A 425 7.53 5.54 -10.39
N LEU A 426 6.33 4.98 -10.23
CA LEU A 426 6.06 3.93 -9.26
C LEU A 426 5.58 2.62 -9.90
N SER A 427 4.42 2.65 -10.55
CA SER A 427 3.78 1.47 -11.13
C SER A 427 3.40 1.76 -12.58
N GLY A 428 3.82 0.91 -13.50
CA GLY A 428 3.59 1.10 -14.94
C GLY A 428 2.13 1.31 -15.36
N PHE A 429 1.16 1.04 -14.49
CA PHE A 429 -0.28 1.18 -14.77
C PHE A 429 -0.95 2.31 -13.99
N GLY A 430 -0.27 2.94 -13.05
CA GLY A 430 -0.81 4.04 -12.25
C GLY A 430 -1.82 3.65 -11.18
N ALA A 431 -2.06 2.35 -10.98
CA ALA A 431 -2.92 1.82 -9.93
C ALA A 431 -2.26 1.97 -8.56
N ALA A 432 -2.99 2.49 -7.57
CA ALA A 432 -2.44 2.77 -6.24
C ALA A 432 -2.11 1.50 -5.46
N TYR A 433 -2.98 0.49 -5.53
CA TYR A 433 -2.85 -0.77 -4.80
C TYR A 433 -2.70 -1.98 -5.75
N GLY A 434 -2.38 -1.74 -7.03
CA GLY A 434 -2.24 -2.80 -8.03
C GLY A 434 -3.58 -3.41 -8.42
N ILE A 435 -3.72 -4.73 -8.29
CA ILE A 435 -4.91 -5.48 -8.70
C ILE A 435 -5.94 -5.51 -7.58
N ARG A 436 -7.24 -5.33 -7.91
CA ARG A 436 -8.35 -5.45 -6.96
C ARG A 436 -8.42 -6.85 -6.33
N GLN A 437 -8.74 -6.90 -5.03
CA GLN A 437 -8.94 -8.14 -4.27
C GLN A 437 -10.42 -8.54 -4.34
N LYS A 438 -10.83 -9.10 -5.48
CA LYS A 438 -12.24 -9.43 -5.74
C LYS A 438 -12.59 -10.82 -5.22
N MET A 439 -13.85 -10.99 -4.82
CA MET A 439 -14.39 -12.32 -4.57
C MET A 439 -14.21 -13.21 -5.81
N ASP A 440 -13.88 -14.48 -5.59
CA ASP A 440 -13.65 -15.48 -6.64
C ASP A 440 -12.49 -15.16 -7.60
N GLN A 441 -11.69 -14.14 -7.32
CA GLN A 441 -10.47 -13.84 -8.06
C GLN A 441 -9.23 -14.28 -7.28
N HIS A 442 -8.41 -15.11 -7.91
CA HIS A 442 -7.12 -15.51 -7.36
C HIS A 442 -6.00 -14.68 -8.01
N ASN A 443 -5.52 -13.68 -7.29
CA ASN A 443 -4.39 -12.86 -7.73
C ASN A 443 -3.10 -13.69 -7.80
N LEU A 444 -2.11 -13.20 -8.54
CA LEU A 444 -0.84 -13.93 -8.66
C LEU A 444 -0.06 -13.88 -7.35
N PHE A 445 0.32 -15.04 -6.86
CA PHE A 445 1.20 -15.22 -5.71
C PHE A 445 2.03 -16.50 -5.87
N GLY A 446 3.27 -16.47 -5.36
CA GLY A 446 4.17 -17.61 -5.38
C GLY A 446 4.69 -17.90 -6.79
N ARG A 447 4.74 -19.19 -7.16
CA ARG A 447 5.36 -19.64 -8.39
C ARG A 447 4.59 -19.25 -9.64
N LEU A 448 5.31 -18.68 -10.60
CA LEU A 448 4.86 -18.35 -11.96
C LEU A 448 5.05 -19.55 -12.94
N PRO A 449 4.72 -19.42 -14.24
CA PRO A 449 4.88 -20.52 -15.22
C PRO A 449 6.29 -21.08 -15.34
N VAL A 450 7.33 -20.32 -15.01
CA VAL A 450 8.72 -20.76 -14.91
C VAL A 450 8.99 -21.28 -13.49
N ARG A 451 9.68 -22.42 -13.36
CA ARG A 451 9.77 -23.17 -12.08
C ARG A 451 10.44 -22.41 -10.94
N ASN A 452 11.42 -21.56 -11.24
CA ASN A 452 12.15 -20.77 -10.25
C ASN A 452 11.83 -19.28 -10.32
N PHE A 453 10.71 -18.90 -10.94
CA PHE A 453 10.25 -17.54 -11.01
C PHE A 453 8.99 -17.38 -10.15
N TYR A 454 9.04 -16.43 -9.19
CA TYR A 454 8.03 -16.22 -8.18
C TYR A 454 7.58 -14.77 -8.16
N THR A 455 6.40 -14.54 -7.59
CA THR A 455 5.90 -13.17 -7.35
C THR A 455 5.34 -13.03 -5.94
N ALA A 456 5.64 -11.90 -5.32
CA ALA A 456 5.02 -11.40 -4.10
C ALA A 456 5.00 -9.87 -4.15
N SER A 457 3.81 -9.28 -4.14
CA SER A 457 3.61 -7.84 -4.24
C SER A 457 2.33 -7.43 -3.52
N GLN A 458 2.07 -6.14 -3.44
CA GLN A 458 0.79 -5.62 -2.93
C GLN A 458 -0.46 -6.13 -3.70
N SER A 459 -0.26 -6.65 -4.92
CA SER A 459 -1.33 -7.24 -5.73
C SER A 459 -1.60 -8.71 -5.39
N SER A 460 -0.80 -9.34 -4.53
CA SER A 460 -0.83 -10.80 -4.32
C SER A 460 -1.89 -11.21 -3.28
N ILE A 461 -1.55 -11.18 -1.98
CA ILE A 461 -2.45 -11.66 -0.91
C ILE A 461 -3.19 -10.49 -0.26
N LEU A 462 -2.46 -9.51 0.27
CA LEU A 462 -3.02 -8.33 0.92
C LEU A 462 -2.29 -7.07 0.40
N PRO A 463 -3.01 -5.99 0.07
CA PRO A 463 -2.42 -4.72 -0.34
C PRO A 463 -1.91 -3.89 0.83
N GLY A 464 -1.29 -2.76 0.51
CA GLY A 464 -0.72 -1.83 1.49
C GLY A 464 0.63 -2.30 2.04
N ALA A 465 1.21 -1.52 2.96
CA ALA A 465 2.55 -1.80 3.48
C ALA A 465 2.59 -3.08 4.32
N ALA A 466 1.76 -3.19 5.34
CA ALA A 466 1.68 -4.37 6.19
C ALA A 466 1.34 -5.63 5.38
N GLY A 467 0.32 -5.56 4.51
CA GLY A 467 -0.07 -6.68 3.65
C GLY A 467 1.03 -7.16 2.72
N SER A 468 1.79 -6.23 2.14
CA SER A 468 2.96 -6.55 1.30
C SER A 468 4.09 -7.23 2.08
N MET A 469 4.34 -6.79 3.32
CA MET A 469 5.35 -7.42 4.19
C MET A 469 4.93 -8.83 4.59
N LEU A 470 3.68 -9.04 4.99
CA LEU A 470 3.14 -10.36 5.32
C LEU A 470 3.14 -11.30 4.10
N THR A 471 2.77 -10.81 2.93
CA THR A 471 2.87 -11.55 1.66
C THR A 471 4.31 -12.00 1.39
N SER A 472 5.28 -11.14 1.67
CA SER A 472 6.70 -11.43 1.54
C SER A 472 7.17 -12.50 2.53
N LEU A 473 6.66 -12.47 3.77
CA LEU A 473 6.95 -13.48 4.79
C LEU A 473 6.45 -14.88 4.37
N VAL A 474 5.25 -14.95 3.76
CA VAL A 474 4.70 -16.22 3.26
C VAL A 474 5.57 -16.77 2.11
N LEU A 475 6.02 -15.92 1.19
CA LEU A 475 6.92 -16.36 0.12
C LEU A 475 8.29 -16.78 0.66
N PHE A 476 8.84 -16.03 1.62
CA PHE A 476 10.09 -16.39 2.29
C PHE A 476 10.00 -17.80 2.92
N ARG A 477 8.93 -18.11 3.67
CA ARG A 477 8.70 -19.44 4.23
C ARG A 477 8.71 -20.53 3.16
N GLN A 478 8.02 -20.28 2.03
CA GLN A 478 7.93 -21.24 0.92
C GLN A 478 9.30 -21.55 0.31
N LEU A 479 10.17 -20.56 0.16
CA LEU A 479 11.46 -20.72 -0.53
C LEU A 479 12.61 -21.09 0.40
N ALA A 480 12.64 -20.54 1.60
CA ALA A 480 13.66 -20.89 2.61
C ALA A 480 13.48 -22.31 3.16
N GLY A 481 12.24 -22.83 3.12
CA GLY A 481 11.89 -24.12 3.72
C GLY A 481 11.63 -24.03 5.21
N GLU A 482 10.88 -25.02 5.72
CA GLU A 482 10.32 -24.98 7.08
C GLU A 482 11.40 -24.95 8.17
N GLU A 483 12.52 -25.63 8.00
CA GLU A 483 13.60 -25.68 9.01
C GLU A 483 14.27 -24.31 9.18
N ILE A 484 14.69 -23.67 8.09
CA ILE A 484 15.30 -22.33 8.10
C ILE A 484 14.31 -21.31 8.61
N TYR A 485 13.08 -21.36 8.12
CA TYR A 485 12.01 -20.46 8.53
C TYR A 485 11.76 -20.52 10.03
N ARG A 486 11.57 -21.73 10.62
CA ARG A 486 11.32 -21.89 12.06
C ARG A 486 12.49 -21.36 12.88
N LYS A 487 13.71 -21.71 12.52
CA LYS A 487 14.92 -21.21 13.19
C LYS A 487 14.99 -19.68 13.17
N PHE A 488 14.70 -19.08 12.02
CA PHE A 488 14.71 -17.63 11.83
C PHE A 488 13.65 -16.93 12.69
N ILE A 489 12.38 -17.40 12.65
CA ILE A 489 11.28 -16.82 13.42
C ILE A 489 11.54 -16.91 14.92
N THR A 490 11.92 -18.09 15.41
CA THR A 490 12.22 -18.31 16.84
C THR A 490 13.34 -17.38 17.32
N ALA A 491 14.42 -17.26 16.55
CA ALA A 491 15.54 -16.39 16.93
C ALA A 491 15.16 -14.90 16.99
N ARG A 492 14.18 -14.45 16.20
CA ARG A 492 13.83 -13.04 16.08
C ARG A 492 12.67 -12.60 16.97
N LEU A 493 11.65 -13.45 17.15
CA LEU A 493 10.45 -13.10 17.92
C LEU A 493 10.46 -13.61 19.37
N GLU A 494 11.21 -14.68 19.69
CA GLU A 494 11.26 -15.24 21.05
C GLU A 494 12.44 -14.69 21.87
N SER A 495 13.52 -14.21 21.24
CA SER A 495 14.68 -13.63 21.94
C SER A 495 14.44 -12.23 22.51
N GLY A 496 13.26 -11.67 22.34
CA GLY A 496 12.83 -10.38 22.91
C GLY A 496 11.94 -10.49 24.15
N LYS A 497 11.95 -11.67 24.83
CA LYS A 497 11.25 -11.86 26.13
C LYS A 497 12.19 -11.67 27.31
#